data_2fa7486f1bbf63a8d43a0b2cf15a52ef
#
_entry.id   2fa7486f1bbf63a8d43a0b2cf15a52ef
#
_cell.length_a   1.000
_cell.length_b   1.000
_cell.length_c   1.000
_cell.angle_alpha   90.00
_cell.angle_beta   90.00
_cell.angle_gamma   90.00
#
_symmetry.space_group_name_H-M   'P 1'
#
loop_
_entity.id
_entity.type
_entity.pdbx_description
1 polymer ?
#
loop_
_entity_poly.entity_id
_entity_poly.type
_entity_poly.pdbx_seq_one_letter_code
_entity_poly.pdbx_strand_id
1 'polypeptide(L)'
;MLNIALFGPPGAGKGTQSEYLITKYNLFYISTGDLLRKEIADQTKLGQEAKEMIAAGGLVPDEIIVQIIEKTITDNPDSNGFLFDGFPRTYIQAYILEGLMLKLNTALNCLISIDVPMEDSVARLLNRGITSGRSDDNEMVIRTRLREYSEKTMPVMQYYKDKGIFYEVDGRRGIDEVSQDIEKIIENELSQKLFNIVLFGYPGSGRGSQGIALAKAFGLEYVATGLMLDQEVLHKTEIGKRISDLYENGQLVPDEIVVQLIEKKLASTKNVKGFIFKGFPRTLVQSYILDGLLKKNGSFISQIIEIEVPTLELIRRLDERSQTNRCMPYDTSTSKIVHRLEEHEIKTVPVIEKYKLLHDVKKINGVGNFADVFERISAEIEKGFKNMR
;
A
#
# COMPACT_ATOMS: atom_id res chain seq x y z
N MET A 1 -4.30 -0.32 -1.28
CA MET A 1 -5.32 -0.86 -0.36
C MET A 1 -5.50 0.08 0.83
N LEU A 2 -6.73 0.33 1.25
CA LEU A 2 -7.08 1.07 2.46
C LEU A 2 -7.50 0.08 3.55
N ASN A 3 -6.66 -0.09 4.58
CA ASN A 3 -6.92 -1.05 5.65
C ASN A 3 -7.18 -0.30 6.96
N ILE A 4 -8.34 -0.51 7.54
CA ILE A 4 -8.83 0.19 8.73
C ILE A 4 -9.21 -0.83 9.79
N ALA A 5 -8.86 -0.60 11.05
CA ALA A 5 -9.40 -1.35 12.18
C ALA A 5 -10.30 -0.45 13.04
N LEU A 6 -11.51 -0.91 13.33
CA LEU A 6 -12.43 -0.24 14.26
C LEU A 6 -12.34 -0.87 15.64
N PHE A 7 -11.97 -0.05 16.61
CA PHE A 7 -11.95 -0.37 18.02
C PHE A 7 -13.10 0.33 18.75
N GLY A 8 -13.31 -0.09 19.96
CA GLY A 8 -14.30 0.45 20.87
C GLY A 8 -15.00 -0.66 21.64
N PRO A 9 -15.56 -0.35 22.81
CA PRO A 9 -16.24 -1.35 23.62
C PRO A 9 -17.40 -2.02 22.85
N PRO A 10 -17.82 -3.22 23.25
CA PRO A 10 -19.10 -3.76 22.79
C PRO A 10 -20.20 -2.71 22.95
N GLY A 11 -21.03 -2.50 21.92
CA GLY A 11 -22.09 -1.46 21.95
C GLY A 11 -21.63 -0.04 21.52
N ALA A 12 -20.37 0.19 21.18
CA ALA A 12 -19.88 1.52 20.75
C ALA A 12 -20.42 2.01 19.40
N GLY A 13 -21.11 1.17 18.62
CA GLY A 13 -21.63 1.56 17.31
C GLY A 13 -20.74 1.19 16.13
N LYS A 14 -19.69 0.38 16.34
CA LYS A 14 -18.78 -0.08 15.27
C LYS A 14 -19.49 -0.61 14.03
N GLY A 15 -20.49 -1.49 14.20
CA GLY A 15 -21.25 -2.07 13.07
C GLY A 15 -21.92 -1.02 12.20
N THR A 16 -22.57 -0.01 12.82
CA THR A 16 -23.21 1.10 12.09
C THR A 16 -22.20 1.90 11.27
N GLN A 17 -21.02 2.20 11.87
CA GLN A 17 -19.96 2.91 11.17
C GLN A 17 -19.30 2.03 10.10
N SER A 18 -19.22 0.72 10.34
CA SER A 18 -18.69 -0.22 9.33
C SER A 18 -19.54 -0.22 8.06
N GLU A 19 -20.85 -0.29 8.14
CA GLU A 19 -21.76 -0.27 6.98
C GLU A 19 -21.53 0.97 6.11
N TYR A 20 -21.39 2.12 6.74
CA TYR A 20 -21.09 3.37 6.07
C TYR A 20 -19.74 3.34 5.35
N LEU A 21 -18.66 2.93 6.05
CA LEU A 21 -17.30 2.89 5.52
C LEU A 21 -17.14 1.88 4.38
N ILE A 22 -17.76 0.70 4.50
CA ILE A 22 -17.77 -0.34 3.46
C ILE A 22 -18.33 0.24 2.16
N THR A 23 -19.48 0.90 2.25
CA THR A 23 -20.16 1.47 1.08
C THR A 23 -19.35 2.60 0.46
N LYS A 24 -18.81 3.51 1.28
CA LYS A 24 -18.10 4.70 0.82
C LYS A 24 -16.76 4.38 0.18
N TYR A 25 -15.97 3.50 0.81
CA TYR A 25 -14.59 3.19 0.37
C TYR A 25 -14.47 1.86 -0.37
N ASN A 26 -15.59 1.14 -0.57
CA ASN A 26 -15.63 -0.19 -1.19
C ASN A 26 -14.65 -1.17 -0.53
N LEU A 27 -14.73 -1.28 0.80
CA LEU A 27 -13.87 -2.14 1.61
C LEU A 27 -14.48 -3.52 1.80
N PHE A 28 -13.63 -4.54 1.89
CA PHE A 28 -14.06 -5.86 2.33
C PHE A 28 -14.17 -5.90 3.85
N TYR A 29 -15.37 -6.23 4.34
CA TYR A 29 -15.65 -6.25 5.77
C TYR A 29 -15.23 -7.56 6.44
N ILE A 30 -14.42 -7.46 7.47
CA ILE A 30 -13.95 -8.57 8.27
C ILE A 30 -14.37 -8.36 9.73
N SER A 31 -15.46 -8.99 10.13
CA SER A 31 -15.93 -9.02 11.52
C SER A 31 -15.63 -10.39 12.14
N THR A 32 -14.75 -10.43 13.12
CA THR A 32 -14.45 -11.69 13.83
C THR A 32 -15.68 -12.29 14.47
N GLY A 33 -16.59 -11.47 15.01
CA GLY A 33 -17.83 -11.93 15.60
C GLY A 33 -18.78 -12.58 14.59
N ASP A 34 -18.90 -11.99 13.38
CA ASP A 34 -19.80 -12.53 12.35
C ASP A 34 -19.22 -13.77 11.69
N LEU A 35 -17.90 -13.79 11.42
CA LEU A 35 -17.21 -14.97 10.92
C LEU A 35 -17.34 -16.15 11.87
N LEU A 36 -17.15 -15.95 13.17
CA LEU A 36 -17.30 -17.00 14.16
C LEU A 36 -18.76 -17.47 14.28
N ARG A 37 -19.74 -16.57 14.24
CA ARG A 37 -21.16 -16.95 14.21
C ARG A 37 -21.51 -17.78 12.99
N LYS A 38 -20.94 -17.47 11.84
CA LYS A 38 -21.07 -18.25 10.61
C LYS A 38 -20.48 -19.65 10.79
N GLU A 39 -19.24 -19.75 11.28
CA GLU A 39 -18.60 -21.05 11.56
C GLU A 39 -19.43 -21.92 12.52
N ILE A 40 -20.06 -21.29 13.55
CA ILE A 40 -20.97 -21.99 14.47
C ILE A 40 -22.25 -22.47 13.76
N ALA A 41 -22.83 -21.61 12.93
CA ALA A 41 -24.05 -21.95 12.18
C ALA A 41 -23.81 -23.08 11.17
N ASP A 42 -22.64 -23.03 10.52
CA ASP A 42 -22.18 -24.04 9.55
C ASP A 42 -21.67 -25.34 10.23
N GLN A 43 -21.70 -25.39 11.59
CA GLN A 43 -21.25 -26.52 12.41
C GLN A 43 -19.83 -27.02 12.07
N THR A 44 -18.96 -26.13 11.66
CA THR A 44 -17.57 -26.47 11.38
C THR A 44 -16.83 -26.88 12.66
N LYS A 45 -15.72 -27.57 12.54
CA LYS A 45 -14.89 -27.94 13.69
C LYS A 45 -14.48 -26.70 14.51
N LEU A 46 -14.04 -25.63 13.82
CA LEU A 46 -13.70 -24.35 14.44
C LEU A 46 -14.89 -23.70 15.13
N GLY A 47 -16.08 -23.75 14.52
CA GLY A 47 -17.31 -23.23 15.10
C GLY A 47 -17.74 -23.99 16.36
N GLN A 48 -17.56 -25.29 16.39
CA GLN A 48 -17.86 -26.10 17.57
C GLN A 48 -16.91 -25.76 18.75
N GLU A 49 -15.64 -25.64 18.50
CA GLU A 49 -14.63 -25.25 19.50
C GLU A 49 -14.85 -23.83 20.04
N ALA A 50 -15.31 -22.88 19.21
CA ALA A 50 -15.56 -21.50 19.60
C ALA A 50 -16.90 -21.27 20.33
N LYS A 51 -17.87 -22.15 20.17
CA LYS A 51 -19.27 -21.96 20.58
C LYS A 51 -19.43 -21.64 22.07
N GLU A 52 -18.83 -22.44 22.94
CA GLU A 52 -18.93 -22.27 24.39
C GLU A 52 -18.29 -20.98 24.88
N MET A 53 -17.13 -20.62 24.31
CA MET A 53 -16.39 -19.39 24.66
C MET A 53 -17.19 -18.13 24.28
N ILE A 54 -17.79 -18.12 23.10
CA ILE A 54 -18.63 -17.00 22.65
C ILE A 54 -19.88 -16.86 23.49
N ALA A 55 -20.53 -17.98 23.83
CA ALA A 55 -21.71 -17.96 24.68
C ALA A 55 -21.43 -17.38 26.08
N ALA A 56 -20.20 -17.58 26.59
CA ALA A 56 -19.73 -17.04 27.87
C ALA A 56 -19.21 -15.59 27.76
N GLY A 57 -19.12 -15.02 26.54
CA GLY A 57 -18.59 -13.69 26.29
C GLY A 57 -17.06 -13.57 26.32
N GLY A 58 -16.34 -14.71 26.35
CA GLY A 58 -14.89 -14.78 26.31
C GLY A 58 -14.30 -14.58 24.91
N LEU A 59 -12.96 -14.50 24.83
CA LEU A 59 -12.23 -14.47 23.55
C LEU A 59 -11.93 -15.89 23.09
N VAL A 60 -12.10 -16.13 21.80
CA VAL A 60 -11.68 -17.35 21.13
C VAL A 60 -10.13 -17.34 20.97
N PRO A 61 -9.46 -18.52 21.04
CA PRO A 61 -8.00 -18.60 20.88
C PRO A 61 -7.48 -17.89 19.64
N ASP A 62 -6.33 -17.23 19.79
CA ASP A 62 -5.72 -16.41 18.71
C ASP A 62 -5.48 -17.22 17.45
N GLU A 63 -5.10 -18.50 17.57
CA GLU A 63 -4.82 -19.39 16.44
C GLU A 63 -6.04 -19.57 15.53
N ILE A 64 -7.22 -19.72 16.11
CA ILE A 64 -8.49 -19.89 15.38
C ILE A 64 -8.83 -18.59 14.63
N ILE A 65 -8.76 -17.47 15.35
CA ILE A 65 -9.05 -16.15 14.77
C ILE A 65 -8.14 -15.83 13.62
N VAL A 66 -6.82 -16.07 13.78
CA VAL A 66 -5.82 -15.79 12.77
C VAL A 66 -6.04 -16.62 11.51
N GLN A 67 -6.31 -17.92 11.64
CA GLN A 67 -6.57 -18.78 10.49
C GLN A 67 -7.79 -18.31 9.68
N ILE A 68 -8.85 -17.89 10.36
CA ILE A 68 -10.06 -17.37 9.71
C ILE A 68 -9.73 -16.05 8.98
N ILE A 69 -8.98 -15.14 9.62
CA ILE A 69 -8.60 -13.84 9.04
C ILE A 69 -7.67 -14.05 7.84
N GLU A 70 -6.62 -14.85 7.97
CA GLU A 70 -5.67 -15.12 6.88
C GLU A 70 -6.39 -15.71 5.67
N LYS A 71 -7.26 -16.71 5.89
CA LYS A 71 -8.07 -17.29 4.82
C LYS A 71 -8.95 -16.23 4.16
N THR A 72 -9.67 -15.44 4.95
CA THR A 72 -10.58 -14.41 4.42
C THR A 72 -9.84 -13.37 3.57
N ILE A 73 -8.68 -12.93 4.01
CA ILE A 73 -7.85 -11.99 3.26
C ILE A 73 -7.33 -12.62 1.97
N THR A 74 -6.85 -13.87 2.03
CA THR A 74 -6.29 -14.59 0.88
C THR A 74 -7.36 -14.88 -0.19
N ASP A 75 -8.58 -15.16 0.23
CA ASP A 75 -9.71 -15.45 -0.67
C ASP A 75 -10.24 -14.16 -1.37
N ASN A 76 -9.82 -12.96 -0.94
CA ASN A 76 -10.29 -11.68 -1.47
C ASN A 76 -9.13 -10.74 -1.89
N PRO A 77 -8.24 -11.17 -2.80
CA PRO A 77 -7.03 -10.43 -3.17
C PRO A 77 -7.32 -9.13 -3.93
N ASP A 78 -8.44 -9.05 -4.62
CA ASP A 78 -8.83 -7.91 -5.48
C ASP A 78 -9.59 -6.81 -4.73
N SER A 79 -9.66 -6.91 -3.40
CA SER A 79 -10.34 -5.91 -2.55
C SER A 79 -9.60 -4.57 -2.57
N ASN A 80 -10.33 -3.45 -2.57
CA ASN A 80 -9.73 -2.11 -2.42
C ASN A 80 -9.05 -1.92 -1.06
N GLY A 81 -9.39 -2.77 -0.09
CA GLY A 81 -8.84 -2.81 1.25
C GLY A 81 -9.77 -3.51 2.21
N PHE A 82 -9.39 -3.57 3.47
CA PHE A 82 -10.08 -4.33 4.51
C PHE A 82 -10.53 -3.43 5.66
N LEU A 83 -11.76 -3.65 6.13
CA LEU A 83 -12.27 -3.05 7.36
C LEU A 83 -12.38 -4.13 8.42
N PHE A 84 -11.52 -4.07 9.43
CA PHE A 84 -11.49 -5.01 10.54
C PHE A 84 -12.39 -4.52 11.68
N ASP A 85 -13.39 -5.29 12.06
CA ASP A 85 -14.23 -5.06 13.25
C ASP A 85 -14.00 -6.15 14.28
N GLY A 86 -13.57 -5.75 15.46
CA GLY A 86 -13.24 -6.66 16.55
C GLY A 86 -11.96 -7.47 16.36
N PHE A 87 -11.04 -6.99 15.53
CA PHE A 87 -9.69 -7.53 15.33
C PHE A 87 -8.71 -6.38 15.01
N PRO A 88 -7.50 -6.39 15.60
CA PRO A 88 -7.01 -7.32 16.62
C PRO A 88 -7.57 -7.03 18.03
N ARG A 89 -7.61 -8.04 18.92
CA ARG A 89 -8.02 -7.86 20.33
C ARG A 89 -6.90 -8.15 21.33
N THR A 90 -5.82 -8.73 20.87
CA THR A 90 -4.63 -9.04 21.68
C THR A 90 -3.37 -8.55 20.99
N TYR A 91 -2.27 -8.42 21.75
CA TYR A 91 -0.96 -8.09 21.16
C TYR A 91 -0.51 -9.12 20.11
N ILE A 92 -0.78 -10.41 20.36
CA ILE A 92 -0.43 -11.48 19.41
C ILE A 92 -1.17 -11.26 18.10
N GLN A 93 -2.47 -10.99 18.15
CA GLN A 93 -3.27 -10.68 16.97
C GLN A 93 -2.77 -9.43 16.23
N ALA A 94 -2.33 -8.39 16.95
CA ALA A 94 -1.80 -7.18 16.35
C ALA A 94 -0.51 -7.45 15.55
N TYR A 95 0.43 -8.20 16.11
CA TYR A 95 1.66 -8.60 15.41
C TYR A 95 1.38 -9.47 14.19
N ILE A 96 0.42 -10.38 14.30
CA ILE A 96 0.05 -11.25 13.18
C ILE A 96 -0.62 -10.45 12.06
N LEU A 97 -1.53 -9.53 12.39
CA LEU A 97 -2.14 -8.64 11.39
C LEU A 97 -1.08 -7.88 10.62
N GLU A 98 -0.08 -7.34 11.29
CA GLU A 98 1.03 -6.67 10.61
C GLU A 98 1.81 -7.58 9.67
N GLY A 99 2.11 -8.80 10.11
CA GLY A 99 2.76 -9.79 9.26
C GLY A 99 1.95 -10.12 8.02
N LEU A 100 0.62 -10.25 8.15
CA LEU A 100 -0.30 -10.45 7.02
C LEU A 100 -0.33 -9.25 6.08
N MET A 101 -0.40 -8.04 6.63
CA MET A 101 -0.37 -6.81 5.80
C MET A 101 0.95 -6.68 5.05
N LEU A 102 2.09 -6.96 5.68
CA LEU A 102 3.40 -6.96 5.02
C LEU A 102 3.49 -7.99 3.88
N LYS A 103 2.90 -9.17 4.07
CA LYS A 103 2.82 -10.23 3.04
C LYS A 103 2.05 -9.77 1.79
N LEU A 104 1.07 -8.90 1.98
CA LEU A 104 0.26 -8.29 0.92
C LEU A 104 0.87 -6.99 0.35
N ASN A 105 2.10 -6.64 0.71
CA ASN A 105 2.73 -5.35 0.36
C ASN A 105 1.87 -4.13 0.71
N THR A 106 1.20 -4.18 1.86
CA THR A 106 0.36 -3.11 2.39
C THR A 106 0.60 -2.94 3.90
N ALA A 107 -0.11 -2.02 4.53
CA ALA A 107 -0.08 -1.80 5.98
C ALA A 107 -1.48 -1.49 6.50
N LEU A 108 -1.70 -1.64 7.80
CA LEU A 108 -2.86 -1.03 8.47
C LEU A 108 -2.69 0.48 8.45
N ASN A 109 -3.64 1.21 7.93
CA ASN A 109 -3.55 2.66 7.74
C ASN A 109 -3.91 3.43 8.99
N CYS A 110 -5.02 3.05 9.60
CA CYS A 110 -5.43 3.64 10.86
C CYS A 110 -6.20 2.61 11.70
N LEU A 111 -6.10 2.79 13.00
CA LEU A 111 -6.94 2.15 13.98
C LEU A 111 -7.76 3.24 14.64
N ILE A 112 -9.08 3.16 14.50
CA ILE A 112 -10.01 4.18 15.00
C ILE A 112 -10.81 3.57 16.15
N SER A 113 -10.66 4.13 17.35
CA SER A 113 -11.41 3.75 18.54
C SER A 113 -12.62 4.65 18.71
N ILE A 114 -13.81 4.07 18.72
CA ILE A 114 -15.04 4.78 19.05
C ILE A 114 -15.20 4.67 20.58
N ASP A 115 -14.95 5.79 21.26
CA ASP A 115 -15.00 5.84 22.74
C ASP A 115 -16.44 6.07 23.21
N VAL A 116 -16.89 5.21 24.10
CA VAL A 116 -18.22 5.27 24.72
C VAL A 116 -18.12 4.82 26.17
N PRO A 117 -18.69 5.57 27.12
CA PRO A 117 -18.75 5.16 28.53
C PRO A 117 -19.34 3.77 28.71
N MET A 118 -18.85 3.04 29.71
CA MET A 118 -19.26 1.66 29.95
C MET A 118 -20.77 1.51 30.17
N GLU A 119 -21.38 2.41 30.92
CA GLU A 119 -22.82 2.35 31.21
C GLU A 119 -23.68 2.60 29.96
N ASP A 120 -23.25 3.52 29.09
CA ASP A 120 -23.90 3.76 27.79
C ASP A 120 -23.78 2.52 26.90
N SER A 121 -22.63 1.86 26.92
CA SER A 121 -22.41 0.59 26.21
C SER A 121 -23.35 -0.51 26.70
N VAL A 122 -23.53 -0.66 28.02
CA VAL A 122 -24.45 -1.60 28.61
C VAL A 122 -25.89 -1.32 28.16
N ALA A 123 -26.35 -0.06 28.30
CA ALA A 123 -27.68 0.36 27.88
C ALA A 123 -27.95 0.07 26.39
N ARG A 124 -27.02 0.40 25.53
CA ARG A 124 -27.12 0.14 24.07
C ARG A 124 -27.21 -1.35 23.75
N LEU A 125 -26.41 -2.19 24.43
CA LEU A 125 -26.42 -3.64 24.21
C LEU A 125 -27.68 -4.31 24.71
N LEU A 126 -28.18 -3.93 25.89
CA LEU A 126 -29.46 -4.42 26.40
C LEU A 126 -30.62 -4.09 25.45
N ASN A 127 -30.66 -2.85 24.96
CA ASN A 127 -31.68 -2.45 23.96
C ASN A 127 -31.56 -3.26 22.66
N ARG A 128 -30.32 -3.51 22.18
CA ARG A 128 -30.08 -4.38 21.03
C ARG A 128 -30.53 -5.81 21.27
N GLY A 129 -30.33 -6.35 22.47
CA GLY A 129 -30.79 -7.68 22.83
C GLY A 129 -32.30 -7.84 22.66
N ILE A 130 -33.09 -6.82 23.02
CA ILE A 130 -34.54 -6.80 22.85
C ILE A 130 -34.93 -6.81 21.35
N THR A 131 -34.19 -6.07 20.51
CA THR A 131 -34.56 -5.88 19.10
C THR A 131 -33.99 -6.94 18.17
N SER A 132 -32.79 -7.48 18.45
CA SER A 132 -32.08 -8.41 17.57
C SER A 132 -32.14 -9.87 17.97
N GLY A 133 -32.61 -10.19 19.19
CA GLY A 133 -32.68 -11.54 19.72
C GLY A 133 -31.32 -12.22 19.93
N ARG A 134 -30.23 -11.50 20.01
CA ARG A 134 -28.88 -12.05 20.25
C ARG A 134 -28.80 -12.64 21.66
N SER A 135 -28.39 -13.87 21.76
CA SER A 135 -28.28 -14.59 23.03
C SER A 135 -27.13 -14.06 23.92
N ASP A 136 -26.15 -13.39 23.35
CA ASP A 136 -24.97 -12.81 24.03
C ASP A 136 -25.19 -11.37 24.52
N ASP A 137 -26.41 -10.81 24.37
CA ASP A 137 -26.76 -9.47 24.84
C ASP A 137 -27.58 -9.48 26.13
N ASN A 138 -27.24 -10.37 27.07
CA ASN A 138 -27.73 -10.33 28.47
C ASN A 138 -26.71 -9.65 29.37
N GLU A 139 -27.14 -9.08 30.50
CA GLU A 139 -26.31 -8.22 31.34
C GLU A 139 -25.04 -8.91 31.84
N MET A 140 -25.09 -10.18 32.23
CA MET A 140 -23.93 -10.91 32.71
C MET A 140 -22.86 -11.07 31.63
N VAL A 141 -23.28 -11.48 30.43
CA VAL A 141 -22.38 -11.66 29.29
C VAL A 141 -21.85 -10.29 28.79
N ILE A 142 -22.68 -9.24 28.77
CA ILE A 142 -22.27 -7.89 28.44
C ILE A 142 -21.16 -7.41 29.37
N ARG A 143 -21.30 -7.54 30.67
CA ARG A 143 -20.29 -7.15 31.66
C ARG A 143 -18.99 -7.95 31.49
N THR A 144 -19.08 -9.23 31.18
CA THR A 144 -17.92 -10.08 30.86
C THR A 144 -17.19 -9.56 29.60
N ARG A 145 -17.91 -9.27 28.54
CA ARG A 145 -17.34 -8.72 27.28
C ARG A 145 -16.67 -7.36 27.49
N LEU A 146 -17.25 -6.50 28.34
CA LEU A 146 -16.66 -5.20 28.67
C LEU A 146 -15.37 -5.35 29.49
N ARG A 147 -15.32 -6.32 30.41
CA ARG A 147 -14.13 -6.65 31.17
C ARG A 147 -13.03 -7.20 30.24
N GLU A 148 -13.34 -8.16 29.38
CA GLU A 148 -12.39 -8.69 28.38
C GLU A 148 -11.86 -7.59 27.47
N TYR A 149 -12.71 -6.65 27.05
CA TYR A 149 -12.28 -5.49 26.28
C TYR A 149 -11.28 -4.63 27.06
N SER A 150 -11.59 -4.30 28.34
CA SER A 150 -10.74 -3.48 29.19
C SER A 150 -9.39 -4.14 29.49
N GLU A 151 -9.39 -5.44 29.79
CA GLU A 151 -8.20 -6.16 30.23
C GLU A 151 -7.29 -6.58 29.07
N LYS A 152 -7.85 -6.95 27.92
CA LYS A 152 -7.09 -7.54 26.80
C LYS A 152 -6.98 -6.62 25.58
N THR A 153 -8.05 -5.87 25.26
CA THR A 153 -8.12 -5.09 24.02
C THR A 153 -7.62 -3.65 24.20
N MET A 154 -7.97 -2.99 25.30
CA MET A 154 -7.47 -1.63 25.55
C MET A 154 -5.93 -1.54 25.57
N PRO A 155 -5.18 -2.49 26.15
CA PRO A 155 -3.72 -2.42 26.09
C PRO A 155 -3.15 -2.39 24.66
N VAL A 156 -3.80 -3.03 23.69
CA VAL A 156 -3.37 -3.04 22.29
C VAL A 156 -3.39 -1.64 21.67
N MET A 157 -4.25 -0.74 22.19
CA MET A 157 -4.29 0.65 21.70
C MET A 157 -2.95 1.36 21.86
N GLN A 158 -2.20 1.08 22.97
CA GLN A 158 -0.89 1.69 23.18
C GLN A 158 0.09 1.31 22.09
N TYR A 159 0.08 0.07 21.64
CA TYR A 159 0.90 -0.39 20.52
C TYR A 159 0.66 0.41 19.23
N TYR A 160 -0.59 0.75 18.93
CA TYR A 160 -0.92 1.54 17.74
C TYR A 160 -0.74 3.05 17.97
N LYS A 161 -0.83 3.54 19.21
CA LYS A 161 -0.41 4.91 19.58
C LYS A 161 1.07 5.12 19.33
N ASP A 162 1.90 4.18 19.75
CA ASP A 162 3.36 4.23 19.56
C ASP A 162 3.75 4.18 18.06
N LYS A 163 2.89 3.62 17.22
CA LYS A 163 3.04 3.62 15.77
C LYS A 163 2.49 4.86 15.08
N GLY A 164 1.80 5.73 15.79
CA GLY A 164 1.22 6.96 15.24
C GLY A 164 0.00 6.77 14.32
N ILE A 165 -0.65 5.59 14.35
CA ILE A 165 -1.83 5.27 13.52
C ILE A 165 -3.10 5.04 14.35
N PHE A 166 -3.09 5.42 15.63
CA PHE A 166 -4.24 5.35 16.53
C PHE A 166 -4.98 6.67 16.59
N TYR A 167 -6.31 6.60 16.43
CA TYR A 167 -7.22 7.74 16.51
C TYR A 167 -8.39 7.41 17.41
N GLU A 168 -8.93 8.43 18.10
CA GLU A 168 -10.06 8.29 19.01
C GLU A 168 -11.19 9.23 18.60
N VAL A 169 -12.42 8.72 18.59
CA VAL A 169 -13.63 9.46 18.21
C VAL A 169 -14.67 9.30 19.31
N ASP A 170 -15.30 10.40 19.70
CA ASP A 170 -16.37 10.39 20.71
C ASP A 170 -17.66 9.75 20.16
N GLY A 171 -17.94 8.52 20.56
CA GLY A 171 -19.10 7.74 20.15
C GLY A 171 -20.42 8.07 20.86
N ARG A 172 -20.46 9.11 21.70
CA ARG A 172 -21.71 9.61 22.34
C ARG A 172 -22.52 10.50 21.42
N ARG A 173 -21.85 11.08 20.41
CA ARG A 173 -22.49 11.98 19.44
C ARG A 173 -23.38 11.25 18.45
N GLY A 174 -24.07 12.01 17.62
CA GLY A 174 -24.92 11.46 16.55
C GLY A 174 -24.14 10.60 15.56
N ILE A 175 -24.83 9.62 14.94
CA ILE A 175 -24.22 8.68 13.99
C ILE A 175 -23.48 9.43 12.88
N ASP A 176 -24.10 10.47 12.30
CA ASP A 176 -23.53 11.23 11.19
C ASP A 176 -22.29 12.05 11.62
N GLU A 177 -22.28 12.59 12.84
CA GLU A 177 -21.14 13.33 13.37
C GLU A 177 -19.94 12.42 13.59
N VAL A 178 -20.18 11.22 14.14
CA VAL A 178 -19.14 10.20 14.31
C VAL A 178 -18.60 9.75 12.96
N SER A 179 -19.48 9.55 11.96
CA SER A 179 -19.09 9.20 10.60
C SER A 179 -18.18 10.27 9.99
N GLN A 180 -18.54 11.56 10.13
CA GLN A 180 -17.76 12.68 9.60
C GLN A 180 -16.37 12.79 10.25
N ASP A 181 -16.26 12.53 11.55
CA ASP A 181 -14.94 12.56 12.21
C ASP A 181 -14.06 11.39 11.80
N ILE A 182 -14.65 10.19 11.65
CA ILE A 182 -13.95 9.03 11.08
C ILE A 182 -13.47 9.35 9.66
N GLU A 183 -14.31 9.97 8.84
CA GLU A 183 -13.93 10.38 7.48
C GLU A 183 -12.74 11.34 7.47
N LYS A 184 -12.76 12.38 8.31
CA LYS A 184 -11.65 13.33 8.39
C LYS A 184 -10.33 12.64 8.72
N ILE A 185 -10.37 11.66 9.62
CA ILE A 185 -9.19 10.86 9.97
C ILE A 185 -8.70 10.08 8.74
N ILE A 186 -9.60 9.36 8.06
CA ILE A 186 -9.26 8.56 6.88
C ILE A 186 -8.72 9.45 5.75
N GLU A 187 -9.39 10.56 5.46
CA GLU A 187 -8.95 11.50 4.40
C GLU A 187 -7.56 12.10 4.72
N ASN A 188 -7.30 12.42 5.99
CA ASN A 188 -5.98 12.87 6.41
C ASN A 188 -4.93 11.78 6.19
N GLU A 189 -5.18 10.54 6.61
CA GLU A 189 -4.27 9.41 6.40
C GLU A 189 -4.01 9.13 4.92
N LEU A 190 -5.06 9.15 4.10
CA LEU A 190 -4.93 8.98 2.66
C LEU A 190 -4.12 10.11 2.00
N SER A 191 -4.26 11.34 2.52
CA SER A 191 -3.52 12.51 2.00
C SER A 191 -2.00 12.43 2.29
N GLN A 192 -1.61 11.70 3.32
CA GLN A 192 -0.21 11.50 3.71
C GLN A 192 0.44 10.30 3.01
N LYS A 193 -0.35 9.41 2.37
CA LYS A 193 0.20 8.28 1.63
C LYS A 193 0.97 8.73 0.41
N LEU A 194 2.20 8.23 0.31
CA LEU A 194 3.02 8.42 -0.88
C LEU A 194 2.54 7.51 -2.01
N PHE A 195 2.23 8.09 -3.15
CA PHE A 195 1.89 7.37 -4.37
C PHE A 195 3.16 7.12 -5.21
N ASN A 196 3.71 5.94 -5.10
CA ASN A 196 4.99 5.59 -5.71
C ASN A 196 4.77 4.80 -7.01
N ILE A 197 5.31 5.30 -8.09
CA ILE A 197 5.20 4.72 -9.43
C ILE A 197 6.58 4.22 -9.87
N VAL A 198 6.64 2.99 -10.40
CA VAL A 198 7.80 2.51 -11.15
C VAL A 198 7.48 2.50 -12.63
N LEU A 199 8.28 3.24 -13.41
CA LEU A 199 8.07 3.42 -14.84
C LEU A 199 9.07 2.58 -15.64
N PHE A 200 8.60 1.46 -16.16
CA PHE A 200 9.32 0.55 -17.04
C PHE A 200 9.11 0.84 -18.53
N GLY A 201 9.92 0.21 -19.35
CA GLY A 201 9.92 0.24 -20.80
C GLY A 201 11.35 0.26 -21.34
N TYR A 202 11.53 -0.07 -22.59
CA TYR A 202 12.84 -0.09 -23.22
C TYR A 202 13.47 1.32 -23.38
N PRO A 203 14.80 1.41 -23.55
CA PRO A 203 15.42 2.64 -24.03
C PRO A 203 14.71 3.13 -25.31
N GLY A 204 14.42 4.42 -25.39
CA GLY A 204 13.65 4.97 -26.52
C GLY A 204 12.12 4.96 -26.36
N SER A 205 11.56 4.31 -25.33
CA SER A 205 10.09 4.25 -25.13
C SER A 205 9.45 5.57 -24.68
N GLY A 206 10.22 6.60 -24.37
CA GLY A 206 9.69 7.89 -23.93
C GLY A 206 9.59 8.07 -22.40
N ARG A 207 9.97 7.07 -21.60
CA ARG A 207 9.89 7.12 -20.11
C ARG A 207 10.45 8.40 -19.48
N GLY A 208 11.53 8.93 -20.04
CA GLY A 208 12.17 10.13 -19.49
C GLY A 208 11.29 11.35 -19.61
N SER A 209 10.84 11.66 -20.82
CA SER A 209 10.00 12.83 -21.10
C SER A 209 8.62 12.69 -20.44
N GLN A 210 8.03 11.51 -20.52
CA GLN A 210 6.74 11.21 -19.87
C GLN A 210 6.84 11.31 -18.34
N GLY A 211 7.87 10.69 -17.74
CA GLY A 211 8.06 10.70 -16.29
C GLY A 211 8.23 12.11 -15.72
N ILE A 212 8.95 13.00 -16.38
CA ILE A 212 9.08 14.40 -15.95
C ILE A 212 7.74 15.13 -16.01
N ALA A 213 7.00 14.98 -17.11
CA ALA A 213 5.70 15.63 -17.28
C ALA A 213 4.66 15.10 -16.27
N LEU A 214 4.62 13.78 -16.05
CA LEU A 214 3.75 13.14 -15.08
C LEU A 214 4.08 13.58 -13.65
N ALA A 215 5.36 13.63 -13.29
CA ALA A 215 5.78 14.09 -11.97
C ALA A 215 5.26 15.50 -11.69
N LYS A 216 5.39 16.40 -12.66
CA LYS A 216 4.87 17.78 -12.56
C LYS A 216 3.33 17.81 -12.46
N ALA A 217 2.63 17.03 -13.29
CA ALA A 217 1.18 17.03 -13.35
C ALA A 217 0.53 16.50 -12.06
N PHE A 218 1.13 15.47 -11.46
CA PHE A 218 0.58 14.80 -10.27
C PHE A 218 1.22 15.24 -8.94
N GLY A 219 2.20 16.16 -8.97
CA GLY A 219 2.92 16.61 -7.76
C GLY A 219 3.79 15.53 -7.14
N LEU A 220 4.38 14.67 -7.98
CA LEU A 220 5.28 13.61 -7.59
C LEU A 220 6.74 14.03 -7.79
N GLU A 221 7.65 13.45 -7.02
CA GLU A 221 9.09 13.66 -7.21
C GLU A 221 9.64 12.68 -8.25
N TYR A 222 10.34 13.20 -9.25
CA TYR A 222 10.94 12.41 -10.31
C TYR A 222 12.31 11.90 -9.90
N VAL A 223 12.44 10.59 -9.75
CA VAL A 223 13.68 9.90 -9.36
C VAL A 223 14.22 9.13 -10.54
N ALA A 224 15.24 9.69 -11.19
CA ALA A 224 15.86 9.09 -12.36
C ALA A 224 17.35 8.86 -12.11
N THR A 225 17.76 7.60 -11.99
CA THR A 225 19.14 7.24 -11.67
C THR A 225 20.16 7.84 -12.66
N GLY A 226 19.84 7.87 -13.95
CA GLY A 226 20.70 8.50 -14.95
C GLY A 226 20.96 9.96 -14.64
N LEU A 227 19.92 10.76 -14.38
CA LEU A 227 20.06 12.18 -14.04
C LEU A 227 20.84 12.40 -12.73
N MET A 228 20.65 11.53 -11.76
CA MET A 228 21.39 11.61 -10.49
C MET A 228 22.89 11.35 -10.70
N LEU A 229 23.22 10.34 -11.50
CA LEU A 229 24.61 10.03 -11.85
C LEU A 229 25.24 11.13 -12.69
N ASP A 230 24.50 11.71 -13.66
CA ASP A 230 24.92 12.87 -14.45
C ASP A 230 25.33 14.03 -13.53
N GLN A 231 24.52 14.29 -12.50
CA GLN A 231 24.79 15.37 -11.54
C GLN A 231 26.05 15.10 -10.70
N GLU A 232 26.24 13.87 -10.24
CA GLU A 232 27.44 13.49 -9.47
C GLU A 232 28.71 13.67 -10.31
N VAL A 233 28.69 13.25 -11.58
CA VAL A 233 29.83 13.42 -12.51
C VAL A 233 30.05 14.89 -12.81
N LEU A 234 28.98 15.65 -13.13
CA LEU A 234 29.09 17.08 -13.46
C LEU A 234 29.69 17.91 -12.32
N HIS A 235 29.24 17.63 -11.09
CA HIS A 235 29.72 18.34 -9.90
C HIS A 235 31.02 17.77 -9.33
N LYS A 236 31.60 16.76 -9.98
CA LYS A 236 32.86 16.11 -9.58
C LYS A 236 32.90 15.72 -8.11
N THR A 237 31.77 15.20 -7.59
CA THR A 237 31.68 14.69 -6.23
C THR A 237 32.61 13.46 -6.08
N GLU A 238 32.80 12.99 -4.83
CA GLU A 238 33.60 11.76 -4.62
C GLU A 238 32.98 10.55 -5.34
N ILE A 239 31.65 10.48 -5.38
CA ILE A 239 30.91 9.47 -6.15
C ILE A 239 31.16 9.69 -7.65
N GLY A 240 30.99 10.94 -8.13
CA GLY A 240 31.19 11.30 -9.54
C GLY A 240 32.56 10.94 -10.05
N LYS A 241 33.61 11.21 -9.29
CA LYS A 241 35.01 10.83 -9.64
C LYS A 241 35.18 9.31 -9.76
N ARG A 242 34.52 8.54 -8.87
CA ARG A 242 34.60 7.07 -8.87
C ARG A 242 33.89 6.42 -10.04
N ILE A 243 32.83 7.04 -10.55
CA ILE A 243 31.99 6.47 -11.61
C ILE A 243 32.27 7.08 -13.00
N SER A 244 33.09 8.13 -13.10
CA SER A 244 33.29 8.88 -14.35
C SER A 244 33.63 7.97 -15.52
N ASP A 245 34.65 7.13 -15.37
CA ASP A 245 35.11 6.23 -16.44
C ASP A 245 34.04 5.21 -16.86
N LEU A 246 33.34 4.63 -15.87
CA LEU A 246 32.24 3.68 -16.13
C LEU A 246 31.08 4.37 -16.86
N TYR A 247 30.76 5.58 -16.42
CA TYR A 247 29.64 6.35 -16.94
C TYR A 247 29.90 6.82 -18.40
N GLU A 248 31.09 7.34 -18.68
CA GLU A 248 31.51 7.77 -20.02
C GLU A 248 31.55 6.62 -21.02
N ASN A 249 31.90 5.42 -20.57
CA ASN A 249 31.90 4.20 -21.38
C ASN A 249 30.51 3.54 -21.50
N GLY A 250 29.45 4.14 -20.91
CA GLY A 250 28.09 3.61 -20.93
C GLY A 250 27.87 2.34 -20.11
N GLN A 251 28.84 1.98 -19.26
CA GLN A 251 28.78 0.80 -18.39
C GLN A 251 27.81 1.03 -17.21
N LEU A 252 27.36 -0.05 -16.61
CA LEU A 252 26.51 0.04 -15.42
C LEU A 252 27.36 0.44 -14.20
N VAL A 253 26.87 1.45 -13.49
CA VAL A 253 27.43 1.85 -12.19
C VAL A 253 27.05 0.78 -11.14
N PRO A 254 27.97 0.44 -10.21
CA PRO A 254 27.69 -0.52 -9.14
C PRO A 254 26.42 -0.22 -8.36
N ASP A 255 25.67 -1.28 -8.03
CA ASP A 255 24.36 -1.18 -7.35
C ASP A 255 24.46 -0.40 -6.04
N GLU A 256 25.55 -0.56 -5.26
CA GLU A 256 25.74 0.13 -3.99
C GLU A 256 25.70 1.66 -4.14
N ILE A 257 26.30 2.19 -5.20
CA ILE A 257 26.32 3.63 -5.45
C ILE A 257 24.93 4.13 -5.84
N VAL A 258 24.25 3.39 -6.70
CA VAL A 258 22.88 3.72 -7.12
C VAL A 258 21.94 3.72 -5.93
N VAL A 259 22.04 2.71 -5.08
CA VAL A 259 21.21 2.57 -3.86
C VAL A 259 21.44 3.71 -2.88
N GLN A 260 22.72 4.08 -2.62
CA GLN A 260 23.05 5.22 -1.76
C GLN A 260 22.43 6.53 -2.26
N LEU A 261 22.47 6.77 -3.57
CA LEU A 261 21.86 7.95 -4.17
C LEU A 261 20.33 7.95 -4.00
N ILE A 262 19.68 6.80 -4.24
CA ILE A 262 18.22 6.65 -4.05
C ILE A 262 17.84 6.86 -2.59
N GLU A 263 18.54 6.21 -1.64
CA GLU A 263 18.26 6.36 -0.20
C GLU A 263 18.40 7.82 0.24
N LYS A 264 19.48 8.50 -0.17
CA LYS A 264 19.71 9.92 0.10
C LYS A 264 18.58 10.79 -0.48
N LYS A 265 18.14 10.50 -1.71
CA LYS A 265 17.07 11.23 -2.38
C LYS A 265 15.74 11.05 -1.64
N LEU A 266 15.36 9.84 -1.27
CA LEU A 266 14.16 9.56 -0.51
C LEU A 266 14.18 10.26 0.86
N ALA A 267 15.29 10.20 1.58
CA ALA A 267 15.43 10.82 2.90
C ALA A 267 15.39 12.36 2.88
N SER A 268 15.94 12.97 1.82
CA SER A 268 16.01 14.43 1.69
C SER A 268 14.74 15.06 1.13
N THR A 269 13.89 14.30 0.47
CA THR A 269 12.68 14.82 -0.17
C THR A 269 11.49 14.74 0.80
N LYS A 270 10.90 15.89 1.11
CA LYS A 270 9.73 16.02 1.99
C LYS A 270 8.60 16.75 1.27
N ASN A 271 7.39 16.61 1.78
CA ASN A 271 6.19 17.32 1.28
C ASN A 271 5.86 17.02 -0.20
N VAL A 272 6.07 15.76 -0.63
CA VAL A 272 5.67 15.27 -1.95
C VAL A 272 4.53 14.27 -1.83
N LYS A 273 3.73 14.15 -2.88
CA LYS A 273 2.64 13.16 -2.94
C LYS A 273 3.14 11.74 -3.24
N GLY A 274 4.42 11.56 -3.53
CA GLY A 274 5.05 10.30 -3.87
C GLY A 274 6.18 10.46 -4.88
N PHE A 275 6.61 9.36 -5.45
CA PHE A 275 7.78 9.30 -6.32
C PHE A 275 7.46 8.61 -7.65
N ILE A 276 8.09 9.07 -8.73
CA ILE A 276 8.16 8.32 -10.01
C ILE A 276 9.60 7.85 -10.19
N PHE A 277 9.80 6.54 -10.13
CA PHE A 277 11.11 5.91 -10.34
C PHE A 277 11.32 5.58 -11.82
N LYS A 278 12.41 6.05 -12.40
CA LYS A 278 12.83 5.74 -13.77
C LYS A 278 14.28 5.27 -13.80
N GLY A 279 14.49 4.08 -14.37
CA GLY A 279 15.83 3.48 -14.45
C GLY A 279 16.32 2.84 -13.15
N PHE A 280 15.44 2.70 -12.19
CA PHE A 280 15.57 1.93 -10.95
C PHE A 280 14.18 1.39 -10.58
N PRO A 281 14.05 0.07 -10.29
CA PRO A 281 15.12 -0.94 -10.35
C PRO A 281 15.40 -1.40 -11.79
N ARG A 282 16.64 -1.87 -12.04
CA ARG A 282 17.06 -2.51 -13.32
C ARG A 282 17.46 -3.96 -13.15
N THR A 283 17.73 -4.39 -11.94
CA THR A 283 18.10 -5.76 -11.58
C THR A 283 17.18 -6.29 -10.51
N LEU A 284 17.09 -7.63 -10.37
CA LEU A 284 16.30 -8.26 -9.30
C LEU A 284 16.78 -7.80 -7.92
N VAL A 285 18.09 -7.67 -7.72
CA VAL A 285 18.65 -7.16 -6.45
C VAL A 285 18.14 -5.75 -6.17
N GLN A 286 18.22 -4.85 -7.14
CA GLN A 286 17.70 -3.48 -7.00
C GLN A 286 16.19 -3.46 -6.68
N SER A 287 15.41 -4.41 -7.20
CA SER A 287 13.97 -4.47 -6.90
C SER A 287 13.68 -4.82 -5.44
N TYR A 288 14.42 -5.77 -4.87
CA TYR A 288 14.30 -6.08 -3.44
C TYR A 288 14.73 -4.90 -2.56
N ILE A 289 15.78 -4.18 -2.99
CA ILE A 289 16.26 -3.00 -2.27
C ILE A 289 15.22 -1.87 -2.32
N LEU A 290 14.62 -1.59 -3.47
CA LEU A 290 13.57 -0.57 -3.57
C LEU A 290 12.39 -0.90 -2.66
N ASP A 291 11.92 -2.15 -2.71
CA ASP A 291 10.83 -2.63 -1.85
C ASP A 291 11.18 -2.43 -0.35
N GLY A 292 12.42 -2.76 0.04
CA GLY A 292 12.92 -2.57 1.40
C GLY A 292 13.03 -1.10 1.83
N LEU A 293 13.56 -0.24 0.95
CA LEU A 293 13.69 1.20 1.23
C LEU A 293 12.34 1.88 1.39
N LEU A 294 11.37 1.54 0.53
CA LEU A 294 10.02 2.08 0.65
C LEU A 294 9.35 1.59 1.94
N LYS A 295 9.44 0.29 2.26
CA LYS A 295 8.91 -0.27 3.51
C LYS A 295 9.51 0.38 4.76
N LYS A 296 10.82 0.62 4.78
CA LYS A 296 11.52 1.33 5.86
C LYS A 296 10.95 2.74 6.10
N ASN A 297 10.42 3.37 5.06
CA ASN A 297 9.79 4.69 5.11
C ASN A 297 8.25 4.62 5.19
N GLY A 298 7.67 3.49 5.62
CA GLY A 298 6.23 3.32 5.77
C GLY A 298 5.44 3.39 4.46
N SER A 299 6.10 3.12 3.32
CA SER A 299 5.55 3.30 1.99
C SER A 299 5.74 2.03 1.14
N PHE A 300 5.03 1.94 0.03
CA PHE A 300 5.07 0.80 -0.90
C PHE A 300 5.00 1.30 -2.34
N ILE A 301 5.30 0.41 -3.30
CA ILE A 301 5.02 0.67 -4.72
C ILE A 301 3.49 0.66 -4.89
N SER A 302 2.94 1.77 -5.33
CA SER A 302 1.49 1.94 -5.54
C SER A 302 1.07 1.50 -6.93
N GLN A 303 1.93 1.72 -7.93
CA GLN A 303 1.64 1.38 -9.31
C GLN A 303 2.90 1.09 -10.12
N ILE A 304 2.80 0.14 -11.03
CA ILE A 304 3.86 -0.17 -11.97
C ILE A 304 3.30 0.00 -13.38
N ILE A 305 4.00 0.77 -14.19
CA ILE A 305 3.61 1.09 -15.57
C ILE A 305 4.74 0.68 -16.52
N GLU A 306 4.41 -0.13 -17.51
CA GLU A 306 5.31 -0.52 -18.59
C GLU A 306 4.87 0.17 -19.90
N ILE A 307 5.74 1.02 -20.46
CA ILE A 307 5.50 1.67 -21.75
C ILE A 307 6.03 0.75 -22.84
N GLU A 308 5.10 0.11 -23.57
CA GLU A 308 5.41 -0.82 -24.68
C GLU A 308 5.54 -0.06 -25.99
N VAL A 309 6.66 -0.27 -26.68
CA VAL A 309 6.92 0.30 -28.02
C VAL A 309 7.59 -0.79 -28.87
N PRO A 310 7.17 -1.02 -30.12
CA PRO A 310 7.80 -2.00 -31.01
C PRO A 310 9.30 -1.69 -31.21
N THR A 311 10.11 -2.74 -31.30
CA THR A 311 11.58 -2.63 -31.38
C THR A 311 12.07 -1.74 -32.54
N LEU A 312 11.46 -1.85 -33.71
CA LEU A 312 11.83 -1.00 -34.85
C LEU A 312 11.58 0.49 -34.56
N GLU A 313 10.49 0.79 -33.89
CA GLU A 313 10.18 2.18 -33.48
C GLU A 313 11.13 2.67 -32.42
N LEU A 314 11.56 1.80 -31.48
CA LEU A 314 12.60 2.15 -30.50
C LEU A 314 13.92 2.52 -31.17
N ILE A 315 14.37 1.69 -32.11
CA ILE A 315 15.62 1.94 -32.86
C ILE A 315 15.50 3.26 -33.62
N ARG A 316 14.41 3.51 -34.35
CA ARG A 316 14.15 4.76 -35.04
C ARG A 316 14.24 5.96 -34.12
N ARG A 317 13.57 5.92 -32.97
CA ARG A 317 13.58 7.02 -31.98
C ARG A 317 14.96 7.26 -31.36
N LEU A 318 15.73 6.21 -31.16
CA LEU A 318 17.09 6.32 -30.62
C LEU A 318 18.05 6.91 -31.66
N ASP A 319 17.91 6.50 -32.92
CA ASP A 319 18.68 7.05 -34.05
C ASP A 319 18.36 8.55 -34.29
N GLU A 320 17.06 8.89 -34.33
CA GLU A 320 16.62 10.29 -34.41
C GLU A 320 17.18 11.13 -33.25
N ARG A 321 17.18 10.58 -32.00
CA ARG A 321 17.71 11.25 -30.82
C ARG A 321 19.22 11.48 -30.94
N SER A 322 19.96 10.56 -31.55
CA SER A 322 21.39 10.68 -31.76
C SER A 322 21.78 11.92 -32.56
N GLN A 323 20.88 12.40 -33.42
CA GLN A 323 21.07 13.59 -34.26
C GLN A 323 20.70 14.92 -33.58
N THR A 324 20.30 14.87 -32.31
CA THR A 324 19.85 16.01 -31.53
C THR A 324 20.80 16.35 -30.38
N ASN A 325 20.64 17.53 -29.78
CA ASN A 325 21.31 17.89 -28.54
C ASN A 325 20.94 17.05 -27.32
N ARG A 326 20.00 16.07 -27.47
CA ARG A 326 19.62 15.09 -26.47
C ARG A 326 20.32 13.75 -26.67
N CYS A 327 21.29 13.68 -27.58
CA CYS A 327 22.10 12.49 -27.80
C CYS A 327 22.76 12.03 -26.50
N MET A 328 22.62 10.75 -26.20
CA MET A 328 23.27 10.12 -25.04
C MET A 328 24.52 9.36 -25.51
N PRO A 329 25.53 9.14 -24.66
CA PRO A 329 26.76 8.43 -25.05
C PRO A 329 26.52 7.06 -25.71
N TYR A 330 25.41 6.42 -25.41
CA TYR A 330 25.00 5.11 -25.95
C TYR A 330 24.12 5.20 -27.22
N ASP A 331 23.79 6.40 -27.70
CA ASP A 331 23.06 6.59 -28.96
C ASP A 331 24.00 6.75 -30.16
N THR A 332 25.30 6.84 -29.94
CA THR A 332 26.30 7.25 -30.94
C THR A 332 26.59 6.21 -32.03
N SER A 333 26.09 4.97 -31.89
CA SER A 333 26.18 3.93 -32.91
C SER A 333 25.11 2.88 -32.75
N THR A 334 24.70 2.24 -33.85
CA THR A 334 23.72 1.13 -33.86
C THR A 334 24.14 -0.01 -32.92
N SER A 335 25.44 -0.33 -32.86
CA SER A 335 25.96 -1.36 -31.98
C SER A 335 25.70 -1.04 -30.49
N LYS A 336 25.92 0.21 -30.06
CA LYS A 336 25.64 0.64 -28.70
C LYS A 336 24.14 0.65 -28.39
N ILE A 337 23.33 1.06 -29.36
CA ILE A 337 21.86 1.01 -29.23
C ILE A 337 21.39 -0.44 -29.01
N VAL A 338 21.84 -1.36 -29.85
CA VAL A 338 21.48 -2.80 -29.74
C VAL A 338 21.94 -3.35 -28.39
N HIS A 339 23.18 -3.12 -28.02
CA HIS A 339 23.70 -3.57 -26.71
C HIS A 339 22.85 -3.04 -25.53
N ARG A 340 22.38 -1.81 -25.63
CA ARG A 340 21.53 -1.22 -24.59
C ARG A 340 20.13 -1.84 -24.52
N LEU A 341 19.59 -2.26 -25.65
CA LEU A 341 18.32 -3.01 -25.69
C LEU A 341 18.50 -4.43 -25.13
N GLU A 342 19.61 -5.11 -25.48
CA GLU A 342 19.96 -6.44 -24.95
C GLU A 342 20.17 -6.40 -23.42
N GLU A 343 20.88 -5.40 -22.89
CA GLU A 343 21.03 -5.22 -21.44
C GLU A 343 19.67 -5.06 -20.74
N HIS A 344 18.74 -4.33 -21.36
CA HIS A 344 17.40 -4.20 -20.81
C HIS A 344 16.67 -5.54 -20.79
N GLU A 345 16.76 -6.30 -21.88
CA GLU A 345 16.15 -7.63 -21.98
C GLU A 345 16.68 -8.57 -20.90
N ILE A 346 18.00 -8.66 -20.77
CA ILE A 346 18.63 -9.61 -19.85
C ILE A 346 18.46 -9.22 -18.38
N LYS A 347 18.51 -7.92 -18.04
CA LYS A 347 18.55 -7.46 -16.65
C LYS A 347 17.22 -6.92 -16.13
N THR A 348 16.47 -6.19 -16.99
CA THR A 348 15.26 -5.47 -16.53
C THR A 348 13.98 -6.24 -16.79
N VAL A 349 13.87 -7.00 -17.88
CA VAL A 349 12.67 -7.83 -18.13
C VAL A 349 12.42 -8.81 -16.98
N PRO A 350 13.41 -9.52 -16.41
CA PRO A 350 13.19 -10.38 -15.23
C PRO A 350 12.61 -9.62 -14.02
N VAL A 351 12.93 -8.33 -13.86
CA VAL A 351 12.35 -7.50 -12.79
C VAL A 351 10.87 -7.26 -13.05
N ILE A 352 10.50 -6.97 -14.30
CA ILE A 352 9.10 -6.75 -14.70
C ILE A 352 8.31 -8.05 -14.47
N GLU A 353 8.86 -9.20 -14.85
CA GLU A 353 8.21 -10.50 -14.62
C GLU A 353 8.05 -10.82 -13.13
N LYS A 354 9.05 -10.52 -12.28
CA LYS A 354 8.90 -10.61 -10.82
C LYS A 354 7.73 -9.76 -10.34
N TYR A 355 7.64 -8.52 -10.81
CA TYR A 355 6.58 -7.62 -10.37
C TYR A 355 5.19 -8.02 -10.89
N LYS A 356 5.07 -8.64 -12.05
CA LYS A 356 3.79 -9.21 -12.55
C LYS A 356 3.22 -10.30 -11.64
N LEU A 357 4.07 -10.99 -10.87
CA LEU A 357 3.62 -11.99 -9.89
C LEU A 357 3.08 -11.36 -8.60
N LEU A 358 3.47 -10.12 -8.30
CA LEU A 358 3.19 -9.44 -7.04
C LEU A 358 2.29 -8.21 -7.18
N HIS A 359 2.21 -7.66 -8.39
CA HIS A 359 1.51 -6.41 -8.71
C HIS A 359 0.81 -6.50 -10.06
N ASP A 360 -0.24 -5.74 -10.22
CA ASP A 360 -0.86 -5.50 -11.53
C ASP A 360 -0.03 -4.50 -12.34
N VAL A 361 0.83 -5.01 -13.23
CA VAL A 361 1.67 -4.20 -14.10
C VAL A 361 0.83 -3.67 -15.27
N LYS A 362 0.60 -2.36 -15.31
CA LYS A 362 -0.16 -1.70 -16.36
C LYS A 362 0.67 -1.49 -17.62
N LYS A 363 0.27 -2.14 -18.69
CA LYS A 363 0.90 -2.01 -20.01
C LYS A 363 0.26 -0.88 -20.80
N ILE A 364 1.07 0.08 -21.22
CA ILE A 364 0.63 1.27 -21.97
C ILE A 364 1.28 1.27 -23.34
N ASN A 365 0.46 1.36 -24.38
CA ASN A 365 0.96 1.57 -25.74
C ASN A 365 1.67 2.92 -25.84
N GLY A 366 2.98 2.88 -26.04
CA GLY A 366 3.87 4.05 -26.19
C GLY A 366 4.02 4.57 -27.60
N VAL A 367 3.24 4.06 -28.57
CA VAL A 367 3.22 4.57 -29.94
C VAL A 367 2.27 5.76 -30.07
N GLY A 368 2.66 6.77 -30.80
CA GLY A 368 1.94 8.02 -30.99
C GLY A 368 2.78 9.25 -30.61
N ASN A 369 2.16 10.41 -30.65
CA ASN A 369 2.78 11.64 -30.20
C ASN A 369 2.89 11.71 -28.65
N PHE A 370 3.62 12.71 -28.16
CA PHE A 370 3.86 12.86 -26.72
C PHE A 370 2.53 12.99 -25.92
N ALA A 371 1.59 13.78 -26.42
CA ALA A 371 0.35 14.07 -25.73
C ALA A 371 -0.56 12.84 -25.60
N ASP A 372 -0.67 12.04 -26.67
CA ASP A 372 -1.50 10.82 -26.67
C ASP A 372 -0.97 9.79 -25.66
N VAL A 373 0.35 9.63 -25.58
CA VAL A 373 0.97 8.70 -24.61
C VAL A 373 0.83 9.23 -23.20
N PHE A 374 1.00 10.54 -23.01
CA PHE A 374 0.81 11.20 -21.72
C PHE A 374 -0.61 11.00 -21.19
N GLU A 375 -1.62 11.19 -22.03
CA GLU A 375 -3.03 11.00 -21.66
C GLU A 375 -3.31 9.55 -21.21
N ARG A 376 -2.83 8.56 -21.99
CA ARG A 376 -2.99 7.13 -21.62
C ARG A 376 -2.37 6.80 -20.27
N ILE A 377 -1.16 7.30 -20.00
CA ILE A 377 -0.50 7.06 -18.72
C ILE A 377 -1.22 7.82 -17.59
N SER A 378 -1.60 9.06 -17.83
CA SER A 378 -2.32 9.89 -16.85
C SER A 378 -3.65 9.24 -16.43
N ALA A 379 -4.41 8.69 -17.36
CA ALA A 379 -5.66 7.99 -17.09
C ALA A 379 -5.45 6.79 -16.15
N GLU A 380 -4.37 6.01 -16.33
CA GLU A 380 -4.06 4.91 -15.43
C GLU A 380 -3.58 5.39 -14.05
N ILE A 381 -2.78 6.47 -13.99
CA ILE A 381 -2.37 7.07 -12.72
C ILE A 381 -3.57 7.60 -11.94
N GLU A 382 -4.52 8.26 -12.60
CA GLU A 382 -5.76 8.74 -11.96
C GLU A 382 -6.61 7.60 -11.38
N LYS A 383 -6.71 6.47 -12.08
CA LYS A 383 -7.36 5.26 -11.54
C LYS A 383 -6.63 4.76 -10.30
N GLY A 384 -5.29 4.73 -10.34
CA GLY A 384 -4.47 4.35 -9.20
C GLY A 384 -4.68 5.25 -7.98
N PHE A 385 -4.74 6.57 -8.18
CA PHE A 385 -5.07 7.53 -7.11
C PHE A 385 -6.48 7.35 -6.56
N LYS A 386 -7.47 7.03 -7.41
CA LYS A 386 -8.85 6.74 -6.96
C LYS A 386 -8.92 5.45 -6.13
N ASN A 387 -8.16 4.43 -6.52
CA ASN A 387 -8.12 3.15 -5.80
C ASN A 387 -7.32 3.23 -4.48
N MET A 388 -6.57 4.30 -4.26
CA MET A 388 -5.85 4.57 -3.02
C MET A 388 -6.69 5.36 -2.01
N ARG A 389 -7.73 6.04 -2.51
CA ARG A 389 -8.74 6.78 -1.76
C ARG A 389 -9.99 5.93 -1.63
#